data_8478ac4e8a5133cb42c1cd42b9564fdd
#
_entry.id   8478ac4e8a5133cb42c1cd42b9564fdd
#
_cell.length_a   1.000
_cell.length_b   1.000
_cell.length_c   1.000
_cell.angle_alpha   90.00
_cell.angle_beta   90.00
_cell.angle_gamma   90.00
#
_symmetry.space_group_name_H-M   'P 1'
#
loop_
_entity.id
_entity.type
_entity.pdbx_description
1 polymer ?
#
loop_
_entity_poly.entity_id
_entity_poly.type
_entity_poly.pdbx_seq_one_letter_code
_entity_poly.pdbx_strand_id
1 'polypeptide(L)'
;MWPFSSDYPRQYKAEVEKLINELIEIGKREDFLSEHPGGPFDRYCRHARAREIGERILEIGGEDLMEKLVKKVTKKTDKTIGSHLESCWFRIGKF
;
A
#
# COMPACT_ATOMS: atom_id res chain seq x y z
N MET A 1 -6.50 -13.89 -15.98
CA MET A 1 -5.26 -13.13 -16.20
C MET A 1 -5.21 -11.93 -15.27
N TRP A 2 -4.07 -11.67 -14.70
CA TRP A 2 -3.87 -10.56 -13.80
C TRP A 2 -3.88 -9.23 -14.55
N PRO A 3 -4.79 -8.31 -14.29
CA PRO A 3 -4.92 -7.09 -15.10
C PRO A 3 -3.77 -6.11 -15.00
N PHE A 4 -2.89 -6.28 -14.03
CA PHE A 4 -1.76 -5.38 -13.83
C PHE A 4 -0.55 -5.73 -14.68
N SER A 5 -0.57 -6.85 -15.39
CA SER A 5 0.60 -7.34 -16.09
C SER A 5 1.17 -6.36 -17.12
N SER A 6 0.36 -5.41 -17.59
CA SER A 6 0.79 -4.39 -18.54
C SER A 6 1.26 -3.09 -17.88
N ASP A 7 1.08 -2.95 -16.58
CA ASP A 7 1.35 -1.68 -15.89
C ASP A 7 2.76 -1.56 -15.33
N TYR A 8 3.51 -2.65 -15.32
CA TYR A 8 4.87 -2.67 -14.80
C TYR A 8 5.63 -3.85 -15.39
N PRO A 9 6.99 -3.78 -15.38
CA PRO A 9 7.79 -4.87 -15.94
C PRO A 9 7.56 -6.20 -15.21
N ARG A 10 7.56 -7.27 -15.94
CA ARG A 10 7.35 -8.62 -15.43
C ARG A 10 8.29 -9.00 -14.29
N GLN A 11 9.49 -8.47 -14.32
CA GLN A 11 10.50 -8.76 -13.31
C GLN A 11 10.08 -8.30 -11.92
N TYR A 12 9.14 -7.37 -11.82
CA TYR A 12 8.65 -6.86 -10.53
C TYR A 12 7.40 -7.58 -10.03
N LYS A 13 6.88 -8.54 -10.77
CA LYS A 13 5.63 -9.21 -10.39
C LYS A 13 5.68 -9.81 -8.99
N ALA A 14 6.74 -10.55 -8.68
CA ALA A 14 6.88 -11.19 -7.38
C ALA A 14 7.01 -10.15 -6.26
N GLU A 15 7.76 -9.09 -6.52
CA GLU A 15 7.90 -8.00 -5.56
C GLU A 15 6.55 -7.32 -5.31
N VAL A 16 5.82 -6.99 -6.36
CA VAL A 16 4.52 -6.32 -6.23
C VAL A 16 3.54 -7.18 -5.44
N GLU A 17 3.48 -8.48 -5.73
CA GLU A 17 2.61 -9.40 -4.99
C GLU A 17 2.96 -9.44 -3.51
N LYS A 18 4.25 -9.47 -3.19
CA LYS A 18 4.72 -9.46 -1.81
C LYS A 18 4.29 -8.16 -1.12
N LEU A 19 4.46 -7.03 -1.80
CA LEU A 19 4.10 -5.72 -1.24
C LEU A 19 2.59 -5.59 -1.01
N ILE A 20 1.79 -6.12 -1.94
CA ILE A 20 0.32 -6.15 -1.75
C ILE A 20 -0.04 -6.94 -0.50
N ASN A 21 0.57 -8.10 -0.32
CA ASN A 21 0.28 -8.94 0.85
C ASN A 21 0.69 -8.26 2.15
N GLU A 22 1.81 -7.55 2.16
CA GLU A 22 2.22 -6.77 3.33
C GLU A 22 1.20 -5.67 3.63
N LEU A 23 0.72 -4.96 2.60
CA LEU A 23 -0.28 -3.91 2.79
C LEU A 23 -1.58 -4.48 3.35
N ILE A 24 -2.01 -5.64 2.87
CA ILE A 24 -3.22 -6.29 3.38
C ILE A 24 -3.06 -6.62 4.86
N GLU A 25 -1.91 -7.15 5.25
CA GLU A 25 -1.65 -7.47 6.66
C GLU A 25 -1.64 -6.21 7.54
N ILE A 26 -1.00 -5.16 7.09
CA ILE A 26 -0.99 -3.88 7.81
C ILE A 26 -2.42 -3.34 7.94
N GLY A 27 -3.19 -3.42 6.87
CA GLY A 27 -4.58 -2.96 6.85
C GLY A 27 -5.46 -3.75 7.79
N LYS A 28 -5.30 -5.07 7.86
CA LYS A 28 -6.06 -5.91 8.77
C LYS A 28 -5.78 -5.58 10.24
N ARG A 29 -4.61 -5.04 10.52
CA ARG A 29 -4.24 -4.60 11.87
C ARG A 29 -4.65 -3.15 12.12
N GLU A 30 -5.22 -2.48 11.11
CA GLU A 30 -5.66 -1.09 11.17
C GLU A 30 -4.53 -0.12 11.52
N ASP A 31 -3.34 -0.37 11.00
CA ASP A 31 -2.14 0.41 11.34
C ASP A 31 -1.71 1.43 10.29
N PHE A 32 -2.49 1.63 9.23
CA PHE A 32 -2.13 2.59 8.19
C PHE A 32 -2.00 4.03 8.70
N LEU A 33 -2.79 4.40 9.70
CA LEU A 33 -2.81 5.77 10.22
C LEU A 33 -2.01 5.97 11.51
N SER A 34 -1.23 4.99 11.90
CA SER A 34 -0.49 5.01 13.17
C SER A 34 0.80 5.81 13.05
N GLU A 35 0.69 7.12 12.88
CA GLU A 35 1.85 7.99 12.64
C GLU A 35 2.37 8.73 13.87
N HIS A 36 1.79 8.51 15.05
CA HIS A 36 2.21 9.21 16.26
C HIS A 36 3.43 8.54 16.90
N PRO A 37 4.56 9.26 17.03
CA PRO A 37 5.76 8.68 17.65
C PRO A 37 5.54 8.22 19.10
N GLY A 38 4.56 8.77 19.79
CA GLY A 38 4.23 8.36 21.14
C GLY A 38 3.34 7.13 21.24
N GLY A 39 2.88 6.60 20.07
CA GLY A 39 2.05 5.39 20.04
C GLY A 39 2.89 4.13 20.16
N PRO A 40 2.23 2.96 20.09
CA PRO A 40 2.97 1.69 20.09
C PRO A 40 3.98 1.64 18.96
N PHE A 41 5.20 1.25 19.29
CA PHE A 41 6.31 1.22 18.34
C PHE A 41 5.97 0.41 17.08
N ASP A 42 5.35 -0.76 17.27
CA ASP A 42 5.02 -1.63 16.13
C ASP A 42 4.05 -0.96 15.15
N ARG A 43 3.08 -0.22 15.66
CA ARG A 43 2.12 0.51 14.81
C ARG A 43 2.81 1.59 14.00
N TYR A 44 3.69 2.34 14.66
CA TYR A 44 4.46 3.39 13.97
C TYR A 44 5.31 2.79 12.86
N CYS A 45 5.98 1.67 13.14
CA CYS A 45 6.80 0.98 12.14
C CYS A 45 5.96 0.47 10.96
N ARG A 46 4.77 -0.03 11.22
CA ARG A 46 3.89 -0.51 10.14
C ARG A 46 3.38 0.65 9.29
N HIS A 47 3.05 1.77 9.90
CA HIS A 47 2.69 2.97 9.14
C HIS A 47 3.84 3.42 8.24
N ALA A 48 5.04 3.52 8.79
CA ALA A 48 6.22 3.91 8.03
C ALA A 48 6.50 2.91 6.89
N ARG A 49 6.35 1.63 7.15
CA ARG A 49 6.53 0.59 6.14
C ARG A 49 5.51 0.74 5.02
N ALA A 50 4.25 1.03 5.34
CA ALA A 50 3.21 1.23 4.34
C ALA A 50 3.56 2.40 3.42
N ARG A 51 4.13 3.47 3.95
CA ARG A 51 4.57 4.61 3.13
C ARG A 51 5.75 4.22 2.24
N GLU A 52 6.71 3.47 2.76
CA GLU A 52 7.83 2.95 1.95
C GLU A 52 7.32 2.12 0.78
N ILE A 53 6.33 1.27 1.04
CA ILE A 53 5.71 0.45 0.00
C ILE A 53 5.08 1.35 -1.06
N GLY A 54 4.36 2.39 -0.65
CA GLY A 54 3.75 3.34 -1.58
C GLY A 54 4.79 4.00 -2.49
N GLU A 55 5.90 4.43 -1.92
CA GLU A 55 6.99 5.03 -2.69
C GLU A 55 7.59 4.04 -3.67
N ARG A 56 7.78 2.79 -3.24
CA ARG A 56 8.33 1.74 -4.11
C ARG A 56 7.37 1.42 -5.25
N ILE A 57 6.08 1.34 -4.97
CA ILE A 57 5.07 1.08 -6.00
C ILE A 57 5.06 2.23 -7.03
N LEU A 58 5.20 3.46 -6.57
CA LEU A 58 5.29 4.61 -7.46
C LEU A 58 6.49 4.48 -8.40
N GLU A 59 7.63 4.02 -7.88
CA GLU A 59 8.82 3.79 -8.71
C GLU A 59 8.61 2.67 -9.74
N ILE A 60 7.92 1.61 -9.37
CA ILE A 60 7.72 0.45 -10.24
C ILE A 60 6.71 0.72 -11.35
N GLY A 61 5.55 1.25 -11.02
CA GLY A 61 4.44 1.36 -11.96
C GLY A 61 3.70 2.69 -11.95
N GLY A 62 4.19 3.67 -11.20
CA GLY A 62 3.58 5.00 -11.18
C GLY A 62 2.27 5.05 -10.43
N GLU A 63 1.57 6.16 -10.60
CA GLU A 63 0.32 6.42 -9.87
C GLU A 63 -0.79 5.45 -10.23
N ASP A 64 -0.82 4.99 -11.47
CA ASP A 64 -1.82 4.00 -11.90
C ASP A 64 -1.69 2.71 -11.12
N LEU A 65 -0.47 2.25 -10.89
CA LEU A 65 -0.24 1.05 -10.10
C LEU A 65 -0.63 1.29 -8.64
N MET A 66 -0.32 2.46 -8.08
CA MET A 66 -0.75 2.82 -6.74
C MET A 66 -2.26 2.72 -6.59
N GLU A 67 -3.02 3.29 -7.53
CA GLU A 67 -4.49 3.21 -7.51
C GLU A 67 -4.98 1.77 -7.54
N LYS A 68 -4.37 0.95 -8.38
CA LYS A 68 -4.77 -0.46 -8.50
C LYS A 68 -4.51 -1.22 -7.21
N LEU A 69 -3.40 -0.91 -6.53
CA LEU A 69 -3.10 -1.53 -5.24
C LEU A 69 -4.12 -1.10 -4.17
N VAL A 70 -4.50 0.17 -4.14
CA VAL A 70 -5.54 0.65 -3.22
C VAL A 70 -6.83 -0.14 -3.45
N LYS A 71 -7.24 -0.28 -4.70
CA LYS A 71 -8.44 -1.05 -5.03
C LYS A 71 -8.33 -2.52 -4.60
N LYS A 72 -7.16 -3.11 -4.80
CA LYS A 72 -6.91 -4.50 -4.42
C LYS A 72 -6.98 -4.69 -2.90
N VAL A 73 -6.34 -3.80 -2.15
CA VAL A 73 -6.38 -3.84 -0.69
C VAL A 73 -7.82 -3.64 -0.20
N THR A 74 -8.54 -2.68 -0.77
CA THR A 74 -9.94 -2.42 -0.42
C THR A 74 -10.79 -3.67 -0.63
N LYS A 75 -10.59 -4.35 -1.75
CA LYS A 75 -11.33 -5.57 -2.08
C LYS A 75 -11.02 -6.71 -1.11
N LYS A 76 -9.80 -6.81 -0.64
CA LYS A 76 -9.37 -7.87 0.28
C LYS A 76 -9.65 -7.53 1.75
N THR A 77 -9.94 -6.28 2.06
CA THR A 77 -10.27 -5.82 3.41
C THR A 77 -11.66 -5.19 3.39
N ASP A 78 -11.75 -3.87 3.44
CA ASP A 78 -13.01 -3.13 3.28
C ASP A 78 -12.74 -1.68 2.87
N LYS A 79 -13.82 -0.92 2.64
CA LYS A 79 -13.70 0.48 2.19
C LYS A 79 -13.00 1.37 3.20
N THR A 80 -13.22 1.13 4.48
CA THR A 80 -12.60 1.91 5.55
C THR A 80 -11.10 1.74 5.52
N ILE A 81 -10.64 0.50 5.41
CA ILE A 81 -9.21 0.19 5.33
C ILE A 81 -8.60 0.79 4.07
N GLY A 82 -9.29 0.69 2.94
CA GLY A 82 -8.83 1.31 1.69
C GLY A 82 -8.67 2.81 1.82
N SER A 83 -9.62 3.49 2.48
CA SER A 83 -9.52 4.93 2.74
C SER A 83 -8.34 5.25 3.63
N HIS A 84 -8.07 4.42 4.65
CA HIS A 84 -6.92 4.60 5.52
C HIS A 84 -5.62 4.48 4.74
N LEU A 85 -5.55 3.57 3.76
CA LEU A 85 -4.37 3.43 2.92
C LEU A 85 -4.14 4.68 2.07
N GLU A 86 -5.21 5.23 1.48
CA GLU A 86 -5.11 6.46 0.72
C GLU A 86 -4.57 7.61 1.58
N SER A 87 -5.07 7.72 2.81
CA SER A 87 -4.60 8.73 3.75
C SER A 87 -3.15 8.49 4.16
N CYS A 88 -2.77 7.22 4.35
CA CYS A 88 -1.39 6.85 4.67
C CYS A 88 -0.44 7.29 3.56
N TRP A 89 -0.88 7.21 2.31
CA TRP A 89 -0.07 7.58 1.15
C TRP A 89 -0.15 9.06 0.79
N PHE A 90 -0.69 9.88 1.69
CA PHE A 90 -0.78 11.32 1.48
C PHE A 90 0.59 11.89 1.05
N ARG A 91 0.58 12.65 -0.04
CA ARG A 91 1.77 13.24 -0.65
C ARG A 91 2.72 12.26 -1.32
N ILE A 92 2.30 11.02 -1.52
CA ILE A 92 3.05 10.08 -2.34
C ILE A 92 2.31 10.01 -3.69
N GLY A 93 2.99 10.37 -4.78
CA GLY A 93 2.34 10.49 -6.07
C GLY A 93 1.20 11.51 -6.03
N LYS A 94 0.04 11.11 -6.55
CA LYS A 94 -1.13 11.99 -6.58
C LYS A 94 -1.98 11.92 -5.31
N PHE A 95 -1.64 11.05 -4.39
CA PHE A 95 -2.34 10.93 -3.14
C PHE A 95 -1.87 11.99 -2.16
#